data_65091b68b2e7ad2f9a1ff16a88019e04
#
_entry.id   65091b68b2e7ad2f9a1ff16a88019e04
#
_cell.length_a   1.000
_cell.length_b   1.000
_cell.length_c   1.000
_cell.angle_alpha   90.00
_cell.angle_beta   90.00
_cell.angle_gamma   90.00
#
_symmetry.space_group_name_H-M   'P 1'
#
loop_
_entity.id
_entity.type
_entity.pdbx_description
1 polymer ?
#
loop_
_entity_poly.entity_id
_entity_poly.type
_entity_poly.pdbx_seq_one_letter_code
_entity_poly.pdbx_strand_id
1 'polypeptide(L)'
;APTATPLVADDSTIRTAVALWFSNRAAADATYGPISRWETGEVTDMSNVFGDAWSFNDDIGAWDTSGVTSMNSMFYGASSFNQDVGGWAVDCVTDMEAMFWYASSFNQTLGWCVDDGVRLSAAFDFTLCASTSCGVKQVAGGCGGCGPPIVDAARRLAGASSALLALALL
;
A
#
# COMPACT_ATOMS: atom_id res chain seq x y z
N ALA A 1 11.88 29.04 -0.60
CA ALA A 1 11.18 28.48 -1.72
C ALA A 1 9.81 28.00 -1.23
N PRO A 2 8.70 28.21 -1.98
CA PRO A 2 7.43 27.63 -1.59
C PRO A 2 7.59 26.12 -1.52
N THR A 3 7.17 25.51 -0.41
CA THR A 3 7.10 24.06 -0.29
C THR A 3 6.01 23.57 -1.21
N ALA A 4 6.35 22.67 -2.14
CA ALA A 4 5.34 22.05 -3.01
C ALA A 4 4.24 21.42 -2.13
N THR A 5 2.99 21.58 -2.54
CA THR A 5 1.88 20.87 -1.91
C THR A 5 2.03 19.39 -2.23
N PRO A 6 1.96 18.47 -1.26
CA PRO A 6 2.01 17.04 -1.55
C PRO A 6 0.96 16.66 -2.60
N LEU A 7 1.32 15.72 -3.48
CA LEU A 7 0.38 15.13 -4.42
C LEU A 7 -0.77 14.46 -3.65
N VAL A 8 -2.00 14.78 -4.02
CA VAL A 8 -3.17 13.93 -3.72
C VAL A 8 -3.41 13.08 -4.96
N ALA A 9 -3.10 11.79 -4.86
CA ALA A 9 -3.06 10.88 -5.99
C ALA A 9 -4.36 10.07 -6.12
N ASP A 10 -4.79 9.89 -7.37
CA ASP A 10 -5.73 8.87 -7.83
C ASP A 10 -5.02 7.89 -8.78
N ASP A 11 -5.74 6.91 -9.34
CA ASP A 11 -5.17 5.88 -10.22
C ASP A 11 -4.46 6.43 -11.46
N SER A 12 -4.84 7.60 -11.93
CA SER A 12 -4.27 8.24 -13.12
C SER A 12 -3.08 9.14 -12.77
N THR A 13 -3.22 9.92 -11.73
CA THR A 13 -2.22 10.90 -11.31
C THR A 13 -1.00 10.23 -10.67
N ILE A 14 -1.16 9.12 -9.93
CA ILE A 14 -0.04 8.37 -9.36
C ILE A 14 0.92 7.90 -10.45
N ARG A 15 0.41 7.37 -11.57
CA ARG A 15 1.22 6.88 -12.71
C ARG A 15 1.96 8.02 -13.40
N THR A 16 1.29 9.17 -13.61
CA THR A 16 1.90 10.37 -14.20
C THR A 16 3.00 10.91 -13.30
N ALA A 17 2.77 10.98 -11.99
CA ALA A 17 3.73 11.49 -11.03
C ALA A 17 4.95 10.57 -10.92
N VAL A 18 4.76 9.25 -10.87
CA VAL A 18 5.85 8.26 -10.86
C VAL A 18 6.67 8.31 -12.15
N ALA A 19 6.02 8.43 -13.33
CA ALA A 19 6.73 8.59 -14.59
C ALA A 19 7.59 9.87 -14.61
N LEU A 20 7.07 10.98 -14.09
CA LEU A 20 7.86 12.21 -13.95
C LEU A 20 9.00 12.02 -12.93
N TRP A 21 8.75 11.32 -11.82
CA TRP A 21 9.75 11.05 -10.79
C TRP A 21 10.96 10.28 -11.38
N PHE A 22 10.73 9.29 -12.24
CA PHE A 22 11.81 8.55 -12.91
C PHE A 22 12.50 9.35 -14.01
N SER A 23 11.76 10.15 -14.77
CA SER A 23 12.33 10.91 -15.88
C SER A 23 13.01 12.20 -15.44
N ASN A 24 12.51 12.87 -14.40
CA ASN A 24 13.04 14.10 -13.86
C ASN A 24 12.64 14.30 -12.39
N ARG A 25 13.40 13.69 -11.49
CA ARG A 25 13.14 13.75 -10.05
C ARG A 25 13.00 15.18 -9.52
N ALA A 26 13.88 16.09 -9.95
CA ALA A 26 13.84 17.47 -9.49
C ALA A 26 12.53 18.18 -9.88
N ALA A 27 12.02 17.91 -11.07
CA ALA A 27 10.72 18.42 -11.52
C ALA A 27 9.56 17.77 -10.76
N ALA A 28 9.63 16.48 -10.48
CA ALA A 28 8.63 15.78 -9.68
C ALA A 28 8.57 16.33 -8.25
N ASP A 29 9.72 16.46 -7.59
CA ASP A 29 9.81 17.02 -6.25
C ASP A 29 9.31 18.49 -6.19
N ALA A 30 9.59 19.28 -7.24
CA ALA A 30 9.11 20.65 -7.34
C ALA A 30 7.59 20.74 -7.57
N THR A 31 7.00 19.76 -8.27
CA THR A 31 5.58 19.74 -8.63
C THR A 31 4.72 19.07 -7.56
N TYR A 32 5.16 17.92 -7.06
CA TYR A 32 4.38 17.01 -6.24
C TYR A 32 4.94 16.84 -4.82
N GLY A 33 6.07 17.46 -4.50
CA GLY A 33 6.80 17.22 -3.27
C GLY A 33 7.48 15.84 -3.23
N PRO A 34 8.19 15.53 -2.13
CA PRO A 34 8.86 14.25 -1.97
C PRO A 34 7.89 13.07 -2.06
N ILE A 35 8.28 12.01 -2.76
CA ILE A 35 7.45 10.81 -2.98
C ILE A 35 6.95 10.18 -1.67
N SER A 36 7.72 10.27 -0.60
CA SER A 36 7.34 9.76 0.73
C SER A 36 6.18 10.50 1.39
N ARG A 37 5.77 11.65 0.83
CA ARG A 37 4.68 12.49 1.35
C ARG A 37 3.45 12.53 0.45
N TRP A 38 3.44 11.77 -0.64
CA TRP A 38 2.26 11.72 -1.50
C TRP A 38 1.09 11.10 -0.76
N GLU A 39 -0.08 11.71 -0.88
CA GLU A 39 -1.34 11.24 -0.31
C GLU A 39 -1.99 10.28 -1.30
N THR A 40 -2.05 9.00 -0.98
CA THR A 40 -2.44 7.91 -1.90
C THR A 40 -3.78 7.27 -1.55
N GLY A 41 -4.53 7.84 -0.61
CA GLY A 41 -5.78 7.26 -0.10
C GLY A 41 -6.91 7.13 -1.14
N GLU A 42 -6.84 7.84 -2.27
CA GLU A 42 -7.80 7.73 -3.38
C GLU A 42 -7.35 6.76 -4.48
N VAL A 43 -6.16 6.13 -4.33
CA VAL A 43 -5.64 5.14 -5.28
C VAL A 43 -6.26 3.78 -4.99
N THR A 44 -6.85 3.17 -6.00
CA THR A 44 -7.47 1.84 -5.91
C THR A 44 -6.70 0.78 -6.70
N ASP A 45 -5.93 1.17 -7.70
CA ASP A 45 -5.11 0.30 -8.53
C ASP A 45 -3.64 0.74 -8.56
N MET A 46 -2.79 -0.01 -7.84
CA MET A 46 -1.34 0.19 -7.84
C MET A 46 -0.60 -0.79 -8.76
N SER A 47 -1.32 -1.47 -9.66
CA SER A 47 -0.70 -2.44 -10.55
C SER A 47 0.43 -1.82 -11.38
N ASN A 48 1.60 -2.45 -11.34
CA ASN A 48 2.77 -2.08 -12.14
C ASN A 48 3.32 -0.64 -11.92
N VAL A 49 2.97 0.04 -10.82
CA VAL A 49 3.38 1.45 -10.58
C VAL A 49 4.89 1.60 -10.53
N PHE A 50 5.62 0.62 -10.01
CA PHE A 50 7.08 0.55 -9.96
C PHE A 50 7.63 -0.67 -10.73
N GLY A 51 6.85 -1.20 -11.69
CA GLY A 51 7.32 -2.30 -12.53
C GLY A 51 8.57 -1.92 -13.32
N ASP A 52 9.58 -2.79 -13.32
CA ASP A 52 10.90 -2.59 -13.91
C ASP A 52 11.67 -1.35 -13.39
N ALA A 53 11.25 -0.80 -12.24
CA ALA A 53 11.94 0.30 -11.57
C ALA A 53 13.19 -0.19 -10.83
N TRP A 54 14.17 -0.71 -11.58
CA TRP A 54 15.34 -1.43 -11.04
C TRP A 54 16.17 -0.63 -10.02
N SER A 55 16.15 0.71 -10.07
CA SER A 55 16.90 1.59 -9.15
C SER A 55 16.03 2.18 -8.03
N PHE A 56 14.72 1.87 -7.99
CA PHE A 56 13.80 2.44 -7.01
C PHE A 56 14.04 1.83 -5.63
N ASN A 57 14.26 2.68 -4.63
CA ASN A 57 14.36 2.31 -3.23
C ASN A 57 14.04 3.48 -2.29
N ASP A 58 13.13 4.37 -2.68
CA ASP A 58 12.69 5.44 -1.79
C ASP A 58 11.64 4.96 -0.79
N ASP A 59 11.61 5.60 0.38
CA ASP A 59 10.65 5.31 1.43
C ASP A 59 9.22 5.71 1.01
N ILE A 60 8.34 4.74 0.96
CA ILE A 60 6.91 4.86 0.67
C ILE A 60 6.06 4.15 1.72
N GLY A 61 6.67 3.79 2.86
CA GLY A 61 5.99 3.08 3.94
C GLY A 61 4.80 3.85 4.54
N ALA A 62 4.79 5.17 4.42
CA ALA A 62 3.70 6.04 4.90
C ALA A 62 2.51 6.17 3.92
N TRP A 63 2.56 5.56 2.74
CA TRP A 63 1.46 5.62 1.78
C TRP A 63 0.20 4.96 2.34
N ASP A 64 -0.95 5.61 2.16
CA ASP A 64 -2.25 5.04 2.49
C ASP A 64 -2.68 4.08 1.38
N THR A 65 -2.75 2.80 1.70
CA THR A 65 -3.13 1.72 0.78
C THR A 65 -4.50 1.12 1.12
N SER A 66 -5.24 1.75 2.04
CA SER A 66 -6.50 1.20 2.56
C SER A 66 -7.62 1.04 1.51
N GLY A 67 -7.55 1.82 0.41
CA GLY A 67 -8.47 1.71 -0.74
C GLY A 67 -7.98 0.79 -1.85
N VAL A 68 -6.75 0.27 -1.76
CA VAL A 68 -6.14 -0.47 -2.88
C VAL A 68 -6.72 -1.87 -3.00
N THR A 69 -7.15 -2.21 -4.21
CA THR A 69 -7.72 -3.52 -4.56
C THR A 69 -6.77 -4.38 -5.39
N SER A 70 -5.83 -3.76 -6.11
CA SER A 70 -4.82 -4.45 -6.92
C SER A 70 -3.42 -3.88 -6.68
N MET A 71 -2.47 -4.79 -6.42
CA MET A 71 -1.03 -4.54 -6.35
C MET A 71 -0.28 -5.47 -7.32
N ASN A 72 -0.98 -5.93 -8.39
CA ASN A 72 -0.39 -6.83 -9.37
C ASN A 72 0.89 -6.24 -9.96
N SER A 73 2.00 -6.99 -9.90
CA SER A 73 3.29 -6.59 -10.48
C SER A 73 3.82 -5.22 -9.99
N MET A 74 3.36 -4.70 -8.84
CA MET A 74 3.69 -3.34 -8.39
C MET A 74 5.19 -3.08 -8.33
N PHE A 75 5.99 -4.06 -7.88
CA PHE A 75 7.46 -3.99 -7.78
C PHE A 75 8.14 -5.07 -8.63
N TYR A 76 7.46 -5.54 -9.69
CA TYR A 76 8.03 -6.50 -10.63
C TYR A 76 9.38 -5.98 -11.16
N GLY A 77 10.46 -6.73 -11.01
CA GLY A 77 11.78 -6.32 -11.48
C GLY A 77 12.41 -5.12 -10.76
N ALA A 78 11.80 -4.60 -9.70
CA ALA A 78 12.36 -3.51 -8.89
C ALA A 78 13.53 -4.02 -8.02
N SER A 79 14.64 -4.35 -8.66
CA SER A 79 15.75 -5.13 -8.09
C SER A 79 16.47 -4.46 -6.91
N SER A 80 16.38 -3.13 -6.76
CA SER A 80 16.95 -2.40 -5.61
C SER A 80 15.98 -2.20 -4.47
N PHE A 81 14.67 -2.47 -4.66
CA PHE A 81 13.66 -2.16 -3.66
C PHE A 81 13.78 -3.03 -2.40
N ASN A 82 13.90 -2.40 -1.25
CA ASN A 82 13.96 -3.06 0.06
C ASN A 82 13.45 -2.18 1.19
N GLN A 83 12.44 -1.33 0.93
CA GLN A 83 11.83 -0.51 1.99
C GLN A 83 10.80 -1.31 2.79
N ASP A 84 10.63 -0.90 4.06
CA ASP A 84 9.60 -1.48 4.92
C ASP A 84 8.21 -0.98 4.51
N VAL A 85 7.40 -1.88 4.00
CA VAL A 85 6.00 -1.66 3.65
C VAL A 85 5.06 -2.56 4.46
N GLY A 86 5.56 -3.16 5.54
CA GLY A 86 4.76 -4.02 6.41
C GLY A 86 3.57 -3.32 7.07
N GLY A 87 3.62 -1.99 7.21
CA GLY A 87 2.52 -1.17 7.72
C GLY A 87 1.37 -0.90 6.74
N TRP A 88 1.46 -1.35 5.49
CA TRP A 88 0.40 -1.11 4.51
C TRP A 88 -0.88 -1.89 4.84
N ALA A 89 -2.03 -1.23 4.65
CA ALA A 89 -3.33 -1.87 4.73
C ALA A 89 -3.57 -2.70 3.46
N VAL A 90 -3.77 -4.01 3.62
CA VAL A 90 -3.94 -4.95 2.50
C VAL A 90 -5.29 -5.68 2.54
N ASP A 91 -6.17 -5.27 3.44
CA ASP A 91 -7.45 -5.94 3.68
C ASP A 91 -8.39 -5.92 2.46
N CYS A 92 -8.26 -4.90 1.59
CA CYS A 92 -9.05 -4.76 0.37
C CYS A 92 -8.38 -5.36 -0.86
N VAL A 93 -7.12 -5.78 -0.77
CA VAL A 93 -6.37 -6.26 -1.93
C VAL A 93 -6.84 -7.65 -2.32
N THR A 94 -7.14 -7.82 -3.60
CA THR A 94 -7.57 -9.09 -4.19
C THR A 94 -6.54 -9.69 -5.14
N ASP A 95 -5.60 -8.88 -5.59
CA ASP A 95 -4.57 -9.28 -6.54
C ASP A 95 -3.20 -8.74 -6.18
N MET A 96 -2.27 -9.64 -5.86
CA MET A 96 -0.85 -9.38 -5.62
C MET A 96 0.03 -10.29 -6.52
N GLU A 97 -0.50 -10.79 -7.63
CA GLU A 97 0.26 -11.66 -8.53
C GLU A 97 1.54 -10.96 -8.98
N ALA A 98 2.67 -11.67 -8.86
CA ALA A 98 4.01 -11.17 -9.22
C ALA A 98 4.42 -9.85 -8.56
N MET A 99 3.82 -9.45 -7.43
CA MET A 99 4.01 -8.12 -6.81
C MET A 99 5.48 -7.76 -6.61
N PHE A 100 6.32 -8.68 -6.12
CA PHE A 100 7.76 -8.50 -5.88
C PHE A 100 8.62 -9.44 -6.75
N TRP A 101 8.05 -9.97 -7.84
CA TRP A 101 8.77 -10.90 -8.69
C TRP A 101 10.06 -10.27 -9.22
N TYR A 102 11.22 -10.93 -9.00
CA TYR A 102 12.55 -10.37 -9.28
C TYR A 102 12.89 -9.06 -8.54
N ALA A 103 12.23 -8.69 -7.46
CA ALA A 103 12.71 -7.68 -6.53
C ALA A 103 13.86 -8.26 -5.69
N SER A 104 15.01 -8.43 -6.33
CA SER A 104 16.11 -9.28 -5.83
C SER A 104 16.83 -8.76 -4.59
N SER A 105 16.61 -7.51 -4.17
CA SER A 105 17.09 -6.98 -2.89
C SER A 105 16.05 -7.06 -1.77
N PHE A 106 14.79 -7.38 -2.10
CA PHE A 106 13.70 -7.34 -1.12
C PHE A 106 13.85 -8.43 -0.06
N ASN A 107 13.99 -8.01 1.20
CA ASN A 107 14.20 -8.88 2.35
C ASN A 107 13.49 -8.35 3.60
N GLN A 108 12.21 -8.02 3.47
CA GLN A 108 11.38 -7.58 4.59
C GLN A 108 10.44 -8.68 5.06
N THR A 109 10.09 -8.64 6.34
CA THR A 109 9.02 -9.48 6.89
C THR A 109 7.75 -8.63 6.95
N LEU A 110 6.84 -8.84 6.02
CA LEU A 110 5.67 -8.01 5.84
C LEU A 110 4.63 -8.19 6.95
N GLY A 111 4.46 -9.43 7.43
CA GLY A 111 3.49 -9.74 8.48
C GLY A 111 2.02 -9.58 8.06
N TRP A 112 1.77 -9.36 6.77
CA TRP A 112 0.41 -9.18 6.26
C TRP A 112 -0.43 -10.45 6.45
N CYS A 113 -1.71 -10.22 6.69
CA CYS A 113 -2.72 -11.27 6.69
C CYS A 113 -3.76 -10.95 5.64
N VAL A 114 -3.93 -11.83 4.67
CA VAL A 114 -4.82 -11.64 3.53
C VAL A 114 -5.83 -12.78 3.43
N ASP A 115 -6.94 -12.53 2.74
CA ASP A 115 -7.95 -13.56 2.45
C ASP A 115 -7.35 -14.68 1.58
N ASP A 116 -7.84 -15.90 1.72
CA ASP A 116 -7.38 -17.06 0.95
C ASP A 116 -7.74 -16.96 -0.54
N GLY A 117 -8.66 -16.09 -0.93
CA GLY A 117 -8.97 -15.75 -2.31
C GLY A 117 -8.01 -14.77 -2.97
N VAL A 118 -7.08 -14.14 -2.22
CA VAL A 118 -6.12 -13.19 -2.81
C VAL A 118 -5.13 -13.92 -3.73
N ARG A 119 -4.93 -13.39 -4.92
CA ARG A 119 -3.97 -13.95 -5.89
C ARG A 119 -2.55 -13.59 -5.49
N LEU A 120 -1.74 -14.62 -5.13
CA LEU A 120 -0.33 -14.49 -4.71
C LEU A 120 0.63 -15.24 -5.66
N SER A 121 0.20 -15.65 -6.83
CA SER A 121 1.04 -16.39 -7.78
C SER A 121 2.34 -15.63 -8.07
N ALA A 122 3.49 -16.26 -7.83
CA ALA A 122 4.82 -15.68 -8.02
C ALA A 122 5.06 -14.34 -7.27
N ALA A 123 4.24 -13.99 -6.28
CA ALA A 123 4.28 -12.68 -5.64
C ALA A 123 5.65 -12.35 -5.02
N PHE A 124 6.38 -13.37 -4.54
CA PHE A 124 7.64 -13.21 -3.81
C PHE A 124 8.81 -14.00 -4.42
N ASP A 125 8.62 -14.52 -5.64
CA ASP A 125 9.65 -15.32 -6.28
C ASP A 125 10.89 -14.46 -6.62
N PHE A 126 12.07 -15.03 -6.38
CA PHE A 126 13.36 -14.37 -6.61
C PHE A 126 13.61 -13.13 -5.74
N THR A 127 12.97 -13.05 -4.56
CA THR A 127 13.33 -12.11 -3.47
C THR A 127 14.37 -12.74 -2.54
N LEU A 128 14.90 -11.92 -1.61
CA LEU A 128 15.81 -12.40 -0.55
C LEU A 128 15.09 -12.77 0.75
N CYS A 129 13.76 -12.77 0.79
CA CYS A 129 13.02 -13.09 2.00
C CYS A 129 13.39 -14.48 2.54
N ALA A 130 13.56 -14.58 3.85
CA ALA A 130 13.89 -15.84 4.53
C ALA A 130 12.79 -16.92 4.39
N SER A 131 11.53 -16.48 4.13
CA SER A 131 10.41 -17.36 3.80
C SER A 131 9.91 -17.05 2.40
N THR A 132 9.38 -18.05 1.70
CA THR A 132 8.83 -17.92 0.34
C THR A 132 7.62 -16.98 0.25
N SER A 133 7.05 -16.58 1.38
CA SER A 133 5.90 -15.66 1.45
C SER A 133 6.26 -14.31 2.06
N CYS A 134 7.54 -14.02 2.34
CA CYS A 134 7.97 -12.81 3.06
C CYS A 134 7.14 -12.52 4.33
N GLY A 135 6.64 -13.56 5.00
CA GLY A 135 5.83 -13.46 6.22
C GLY A 135 4.34 -13.18 5.98
N VAL A 136 3.87 -13.17 4.75
CA VAL A 136 2.44 -13.05 4.43
C VAL A 136 1.71 -14.35 4.77
N LYS A 137 0.52 -14.23 5.37
CA LYS A 137 -0.37 -15.35 5.72
C LYS A 137 -1.67 -15.22 4.97
N GLN A 138 -2.10 -16.30 4.31
CA GLN A 138 -3.46 -16.41 3.76
C GLN A 138 -4.36 -17.14 4.75
N VAL A 139 -5.54 -16.59 5.03
CA VAL A 139 -6.50 -17.13 5.99
C VAL A 139 -7.90 -17.00 5.41
N ALA A 140 -8.71 -18.03 5.53
CA ALA A 140 -10.11 -17.99 5.09
C ALA A 140 -10.86 -16.85 5.79
N GLY A 141 -11.44 -15.94 5.01
CA GLY A 141 -12.10 -14.75 5.50
C GLY A 141 -11.16 -13.61 5.90
N GLY A 142 -9.84 -13.73 5.64
CA GLY A 142 -8.85 -12.70 5.97
C GLY A 142 -8.70 -12.47 7.47
N CYS A 143 -7.95 -11.45 7.85
CA CYS A 143 -7.75 -11.04 9.25
C CYS A 143 -8.42 -9.70 9.58
N GLY A 144 -8.99 -9.06 8.60
CA GLY A 144 -9.78 -7.83 8.65
C GLY A 144 -10.75 -7.81 7.49
N GLY A 145 -11.75 -6.97 7.51
CA GLY A 145 -12.66 -6.79 6.39
C GLY A 145 -12.25 -5.57 5.58
N CYS A 146 -12.39 -5.64 4.26
CA CYS A 146 -12.36 -4.46 3.42
C CYS A 146 -13.52 -3.53 3.84
N GLY A 147 -13.17 -2.49 4.55
CA GLY A 147 -14.12 -1.49 5.04
C GLY A 147 -13.45 -0.12 5.06
N PRO A 148 -14.24 0.97 5.18
CA PRO A 148 -13.63 2.28 5.32
C PRO A 148 -12.62 2.23 6.48
N PRO A 149 -11.45 2.88 6.34
CA PRO A 149 -10.41 2.86 7.35
C PRO A 149 -11.05 3.12 8.72
N ILE A 150 -10.67 2.32 9.71
CA ILE A 150 -11.17 2.48 11.08
C ILE A 150 -10.54 3.77 11.63
N VAL A 151 -10.96 4.90 11.09
CA VAL A 151 -10.76 6.18 11.77
C VAL A 151 -11.63 6.09 13.02
N ASP A 152 -10.96 5.65 14.09
CA ASP A 152 -11.54 5.74 15.43
C ASP A 152 -12.44 4.60 15.92
N ALA A 153 -11.83 3.46 16.26
CA ALA A 153 -12.47 2.50 17.17
C ALA A 153 -12.93 3.20 18.49
N ALA A 154 -12.23 4.26 18.92
CA ALA A 154 -12.61 5.07 20.08
C ALA A 154 -13.89 5.87 19.85
N ARG A 155 -14.16 6.36 18.63
CA ARG A 155 -15.40 7.07 18.31
C ARG A 155 -16.62 6.15 18.21
N ARG A 156 -16.47 4.90 17.80
CA ARG A 156 -17.59 3.94 17.78
C ARG A 156 -18.05 3.56 19.18
N LEU A 157 -17.13 3.46 20.14
CA LEU A 157 -17.47 3.20 21.54
C LEU A 157 -18.14 4.41 22.22
N ALA A 158 -17.76 5.65 21.86
CA ALA A 158 -18.42 6.85 22.36
C ALA A 158 -19.84 7.04 21.79
N GLY A 159 -20.07 6.66 20.51
CA GLY A 159 -21.41 6.71 19.89
C GLY A 159 -22.38 5.66 20.44
N ALA A 160 -21.90 4.47 20.80
CA ALA A 160 -22.73 3.42 21.37
C ALA A 160 -23.17 3.73 22.80
N SER A 161 -22.39 4.49 23.58
CA SER A 161 -22.72 4.88 24.96
C SER A 161 -23.83 5.92 25.02
N SER A 162 -23.96 6.79 24.00
CA SER A 162 -25.02 7.81 23.99
C SER A 162 -26.42 7.26 23.63
N ALA A 163 -26.48 6.14 22.89
CA ALA A 163 -27.76 5.53 22.50
C ALA A 163 -28.41 4.71 23.61
N LEU A 164 -27.63 4.24 24.58
CA LEU A 164 -28.13 3.46 25.74
C LEU A 164 -28.66 4.31 26.89
N LEU A 165 -28.30 5.61 26.94
CA LEU A 165 -28.83 6.53 27.99
C LEU A 165 -30.21 7.10 27.66
N ALA A 166 -30.67 7.01 26.40
CA ALA A 166 -31.98 7.53 26.01
C ALA A 166 -33.16 6.56 26.28
N LEU A 167 -32.89 5.30 26.63
CA LEU A 167 -33.93 4.29 26.89
C LEU A 167 -34.25 4.07 28.38
N ALA A 168 -33.59 4.79 29.30
CA ALA A 168 -33.78 4.63 30.77
C ALA A 168 -34.62 5.73 31.41
N LEU A 169 -35.29 6.60 30.62
CA LEU A 169 -36.16 7.70 31.12
C LEU A 169 -37.52 7.74 30.40
N LEU A 170 -38.15 6.58 30.23
CA LEU A 170 -39.59 6.46 29.95
C LEU A 170 -40.22 5.43 30.83
#